data_606147e031cb8ab8bef82a98b8d81196
#
_entry.id   606147e031cb8ab8bef82a98b8d81196
#
_cell.length_a   1.000
_cell.length_b   1.000
_cell.length_c   1.000
_cell.angle_alpha   90.00
_cell.angle_beta   90.00
_cell.angle_gamma   90.00
#
_symmetry.space_group_name_H-M   'P 1'
#
loop_
_entity.id
_entity.type
_entity.pdbx_description
1 polymer ?
#
loop_
_entity_poly.entity_id
_entity_poly.type
_entity_poly.pdbx_seq_one_letter_code
_entity_poly.pdbx_strand_id
1 'polypeptide(L)'
;MTVQSEEAVAAARQTGSPVFRRILLKLSGESLMGEQEYGMDRATIDAIAEEIVDVQASGVETGIVVGAGNIYRGMSAAAEGMDRATADYSGMLATVLNSLALQDALEDRGADTRVLSALEVKEVAEPYIRRRAIRHLEKGRIVIFAAGTGNPFFTTDTAAALRALEINADAILMAKHGTSGVYENDPRVDPDAEFLPELTHREAIERGLKVMDTTALSLCMDNNLPIYVFALADGNIRRVIAGERIGTIISTPAKEER
;
A
#
# COMPACT_ATOMS: atom_id res chain seq x y z
N MET A 1 -7.09 -19.56 1.68
CA MET A 1 -5.90 -19.27 0.85
C MET A 1 -4.69 -19.60 1.72
N THR A 2 -3.82 -20.45 1.24
CA THR A 2 -2.69 -21.02 1.98
C THR A 2 -1.64 -19.92 2.17
N VAL A 3 -1.35 -19.55 3.42
CA VAL A 3 -0.09 -18.91 3.76
C VAL A 3 1.00 -19.78 3.17
N GLN A 4 1.88 -19.22 2.35
CA GLN A 4 3.01 -19.98 1.81
C GLN A 4 3.73 -20.60 3.01
N SER A 5 4.02 -21.90 2.95
CA SER A 5 4.69 -22.58 4.06
C SER A 5 6.05 -21.93 4.29
N GLU A 6 6.51 -21.91 5.55
CA GLU A 6 7.84 -21.36 5.90
C GLU A 6 8.96 -22.00 5.06
N GLU A 7 8.77 -23.24 4.65
CA GLU A 7 9.67 -23.95 3.75
C GLU A 7 9.72 -23.34 2.33
N ALA A 8 8.57 -22.92 1.77
CA ALA A 8 8.52 -22.28 0.45
C ALA A 8 9.19 -20.89 0.48
N VAL A 9 8.98 -20.13 1.55
CA VAL A 9 9.66 -18.85 1.77
C VAL A 9 11.17 -19.04 1.95
N ALA A 10 11.59 -20.05 2.71
CA ALA A 10 13.01 -20.36 2.88
C ALA A 10 13.68 -20.80 1.58
N ALA A 11 13.02 -21.60 0.75
CA ALA A 11 13.51 -22.00 -0.56
C ALA A 11 13.61 -20.80 -1.53
N ALA A 12 12.62 -19.92 -1.56
CA ALA A 12 12.64 -18.70 -2.37
C ALA A 12 13.82 -17.78 -1.98
N ARG A 13 14.10 -17.62 -0.68
CA ARG A 13 15.27 -16.86 -0.18
C ARG A 13 16.59 -17.40 -0.69
N GLN A 14 16.74 -18.73 -0.77
CA GLN A 14 17.98 -19.36 -1.26
C GLN A 14 18.20 -19.17 -2.76
N THR A 15 17.13 -19.03 -3.53
CA THR A 15 17.18 -18.87 -5.00
C THR A 15 17.10 -17.43 -5.46
N GLY A 16 16.85 -16.47 -4.54
CA GLY A 16 16.57 -15.08 -4.87
C GLY A 16 15.25 -14.85 -5.64
N SER A 17 14.37 -15.86 -5.63
CA SER A 17 13.06 -15.77 -6.27
C SER A 17 12.08 -14.99 -5.39
N PRO A 18 11.09 -14.26 -5.98
CA PRO A 18 10.06 -13.59 -5.20
C PRO A 18 9.28 -14.55 -4.30
N VAL A 19 9.02 -14.14 -3.04
CA VAL A 19 8.19 -14.92 -2.11
C VAL A 19 6.69 -14.65 -2.28
N PHE A 20 6.32 -13.66 -3.10
CA PHE A 20 4.95 -13.30 -3.41
C PHE A 20 4.69 -13.46 -4.91
N ARG A 21 3.50 -13.92 -5.26
CA ARG A 21 3.01 -13.92 -6.63
C ARG A 21 2.32 -12.60 -6.96
N ARG A 22 1.50 -12.09 -6.02
CA ARG A 22 0.72 -10.86 -6.20
C ARG A 22 0.72 -10.06 -4.92
N ILE A 23 1.03 -8.77 -5.03
CA ILE A 23 1.03 -7.85 -3.90
C ILE A 23 0.11 -6.67 -4.11
N LEU A 24 -0.28 -6.03 -3.01
CA LEU A 24 -0.75 -4.67 -3.00
C LEU A 24 0.28 -3.78 -2.30
N LEU A 25 0.88 -2.87 -3.04
CA LEU A 25 1.76 -1.83 -2.49
C LEU A 25 0.93 -0.62 -2.09
N LYS A 26 1.01 -0.21 -0.82
CA LYS A 26 0.37 1.01 -0.32
C LYS A 26 1.43 2.07 -0.06
N LEU A 27 1.28 3.20 -0.73
CA LEU A 27 2.11 4.40 -0.56
C LEU A 27 1.31 5.52 0.10
N SER A 28 1.93 6.28 1.01
CA SER A 28 1.33 7.53 1.47
C SER A 28 1.48 8.61 0.39
N GLY A 29 0.55 9.57 0.31
CA GLY A 29 0.77 10.72 -0.57
C GLY A 29 2.04 11.49 -0.20
N GLU A 30 2.33 11.58 1.10
CA GLU A 30 3.54 12.23 1.61
C GLU A 30 4.84 11.59 1.08
N SER A 31 4.81 10.32 0.70
CA SER A 31 5.95 9.64 0.06
C SER A 31 6.30 10.19 -1.32
N LEU A 32 5.41 10.98 -1.94
CA LEU A 32 5.63 11.57 -3.26
C LEU A 32 6.14 13.02 -3.21
N MET A 33 6.32 13.59 -2.00
CA MET A 33 6.71 15.00 -1.83
C MET A 33 8.22 15.23 -1.88
N GLY A 34 9.03 14.20 -1.68
CA GLY A 34 10.46 14.37 -1.41
C GLY A 34 10.67 15.26 -0.17
N GLU A 35 11.51 16.28 -0.31
CA GLU A 35 11.77 17.27 0.75
C GLU A 35 10.78 18.44 0.77
N GLN A 36 9.78 18.44 -0.12
CA GLN A 36 8.77 19.51 -0.21
C GLN A 36 7.71 19.35 0.89
N GLU A 37 7.10 20.45 1.29
CA GLU A 37 6.01 20.44 2.27
C GLU A 37 4.65 20.13 1.64
N TYR A 38 4.53 20.23 0.31
CA TYR A 38 3.30 20.08 -0.45
C TYR A 38 3.58 19.69 -1.90
N GLY A 39 2.66 18.94 -2.50
CA GLY A 39 2.70 18.61 -3.92
C GLY A 39 3.44 17.32 -4.22
N MET A 40 4.07 17.26 -5.38
CA MET A 40 4.74 16.08 -5.90
C MET A 40 6.16 16.45 -6.33
N ASP A 41 7.14 15.66 -5.90
CA ASP A 41 8.53 15.76 -6.36
C ASP A 41 8.81 14.72 -7.45
N ARG A 42 9.16 15.19 -8.65
CA ARG A 42 9.39 14.31 -9.80
C ARG A 42 10.52 13.31 -9.54
N ALA A 43 11.63 13.74 -8.94
CA ALA A 43 12.76 12.86 -8.69
C ALA A 43 12.40 11.72 -7.71
N THR A 44 11.62 12.04 -6.68
CA THR A 44 11.11 11.05 -5.71
C THR A 44 10.16 10.05 -6.38
N ILE A 45 9.22 10.53 -7.21
CA ILE A 45 8.30 9.66 -7.96
C ILE A 45 9.08 8.76 -8.91
N ASP A 46 10.09 9.28 -9.57
CA ASP A 46 10.96 8.57 -10.48
C ASP A 46 11.74 7.45 -9.79
N ALA A 47 12.29 7.69 -8.59
CA ALA A 47 12.96 6.67 -7.80
C ALA A 47 12.00 5.54 -7.34
N ILE A 48 10.80 5.92 -6.90
CA ILE A 48 9.75 4.94 -6.53
C ILE A 48 9.33 4.11 -7.75
N ALA A 49 9.14 4.74 -8.91
CA ALA A 49 8.75 4.06 -10.14
C ALA A 49 9.82 3.05 -10.59
N GLU A 50 11.11 3.39 -10.49
CA GLU A 50 12.21 2.49 -10.81
C GLU A 50 12.17 1.22 -9.95
N GLU A 51 11.99 1.36 -8.64
CA GLU A 51 11.90 0.21 -7.74
C GLU A 51 10.67 -0.67 -8.03
N ILE A 52 9.53 -0.07 -8.36
CA ILE A 52 8.30 -0.79 -8.73
C ILE A 52 8.47 -1.55 -10.05
N VAL A 53 9.14 -0.97 -11.04
CA VAL A 53 9.42 -1.63 -12.32
C VAL A 53 10.33 -2.84 -12.12
N ASP A 54 11.34 -2.75 -11.27
CA ASP A 54 12.20 -3.88 -10.90
C ASP A 54 11.39 -5.03 -10.25
N VAL A 55 10.42 -4.69 -9.39
CA VAL A 55 9.51 -5.69 -8.79
C VAL A 55 8.66 -6.36 -9.86
N GLN A 56 8.08 -5.60 -10.79
CA GLN A 56 7.31 -6.16 -11.92
C GLN A 56 8.19 -7.06 -12.80
N ALA A 57 9.43 -6.64 -13.10
CA ALA A 57 10.38 -7.43 -13.88
C ALA A 57 10.73 -8.77 -13.24
N SER A 58 10.64 -8.88 -11.92
CA SER A 58 10.80 -10.15 -11.19
C SER A 58 9.61 -11.11 -11.34
N GLY A 59 8.54 -10.70 -12.03
CA GLY A 59 7.33 -11.50 -12.28
C GLY A 59 6.23 -11.35 -11.23
N VAL A 60 6.38 -10.41 -10.28
CA VAL A 60 5.36 -10.14 -9.25
C VAL A 60 4.24 -9.26 -9.82
N GLU A 61 3.01 -9.74 -9.72
CA GLU A 61 1.82 -8.98 -10.09
C GLU A 61 1.58 -7.87 -9.06
N THR A 62 1.65 -6.60 -9.48
CA THR A 62 1.68 -5.45 -8.58
C THR A 62 0.44 -4.56 -8.72
N GLY A 63 -0.38 -4.52 -7.66
CA GLY A 63 -1.41 -3.50 -7.46
C GLY A 63 -0.89 -2.40 -6.54
N ILE A 64 -1.29 -1.15 -6.77
CA ILE A 64 -0.83 0.01 -6.00
C ILE A 64 -2.04 0.81 -5.51
N VAL A 65 -2.00 1.25 -4.25
CA VAL A 65 -2.88 2.29 -3.71
C VAL A 65 -1.99 3.42 -3.21
N VAL A 66 -2.26 4.64 -3.66
CA VAL A 66 -1.56 5.84 -3.22
C VAL A 66 -2.50 6.80 -2.50
N GLY A 67 -2.05 7.33 -1.35
CA GLY A 67 -2.78 8.36 -0.59
C GLY A 67 -2.67 9.74 -1.23
N ALA A 68 -3.32 10.72 -0.64
CA ALA A 68 -3.39 12.11 -1.13
C ALA A 68 -2.87 13.16 -0.14
N GLY A 69 -2.26 12.76 0.98
CA GLY A 69 -1.85 13.68 2.03
C GLY A 69 -0.85 14.77 1.62
N ASN A 70 -0.20 14.61 0.48
CA ASN A 70 0.68 15.59 -0.15
C ASN A 70 -0.08 16.74 -0.87
N ILE A 71 -1.33 16.48 -1.30
CA ILE A 71 -2.14 17.45 -2.07
C ILE A 71 -3.31 17.93 -1.23
N TYR A 72 -4.00 17.01 -0.53
CA TYR A 72 -5.23 17.32 0.17
C TYR A 72 -5.42 16.44 1.41
N ARG A 73 -5.69 17.10 2.54
CA ARG A 73 -5.99 16.43 3.81
C ARG A 73 -7.45 16.67 4.19
N GLY A 74 -8.34 15.76 3.79
CA GLY A 74 -9.77 15.87 3.98
C GLY A 74 -10.20 16.06 5.45
N MET A 75 -9.53 15.40 6.38
CA MET A 75 -9.80 15.58 7.82
C MET A 75 -9.49 17.00 8.30
N SER A 76 -8.42 17.64 7.82
CA SER A 76 -8.08 19.02 8.16
C SER A 76 -9.10 19.98 7.57
N ALA A 77 -9.49 19.80 6.31
CA ALA A 77 -10.51 20.63 5.66
C ALA A 77 -11.90 20.51 6.33
N ALA A 78 -12.28 19.31 6.77
CA ALA A 78 -13.50 19.09 7.54
C ALA A 78 -13.45 19.77 8.92
N ALA A 79 -12.28 19.77 9.57
CA ALA A 79 -12.08 20.48 10.84
C ALA A 79 -12.18 22.02 10.67
N GLU A 80 -11.91 22.55 9.47
CA GLU A 80 -12.06 23.96 9.11
C GLU A 80 -13.48 24.32 8.67
N GLY A 81 -14.45 23.39 8.75
CA GLY A 81 -15.88 23.62 8.52
C GLY A 81 -16.41 23.15 7.17
N MET A 82 -15.59 22.47 6.36
CA MET A 82 -16.10 21.80 5.14
C MET A 82 -16.94 20.58 5.53
N ASP A 83 -17.99 20.29 4.75
CA ASP A 83 -18.71 19.02 4.88
C ASP A 83 -17.76 17.82 4.71
N ARG A 84 -17.83 16.86 5.63
CA ARG A 84 -16.92 15.72 5.67
C ARG A 84 -16.95 14.89 4.38
N ALA A 85 -18.14 14.63 3.83
CA ALA A 85 -18.24 13.85 2.60
C ALA A 85 -17.60 14.60 1.42
N THR A 86 -17.83 15.92 1.33
CA THR A 86 -17.21 16.78 0.31
C THR A 86 -15.69 16.80 0.45
N ALA A 87 -15.18 16.90 1.66
CA ALA A 87 -13.73 16.85 1.93
C ALA A 87 -13.13 15.50 1.51
N ASP A 88 -13.80 14.39 1.82
CA ASP A 88 -13.35 13.05 1.43
C ASP A 88 -13.38 12.85 -0.09
N TYR A 89 -14.39 13.35 -0.82
CA TYR A 89 -14.40 13.34 -2.29
C TYR A 89 -13.25 14.15 -2.87
N SER A 90 -12.92 15.30 -2.30
CA SER A 90 -11.76 16.09 -2.72
C SER A 90 -10.45 15.31 -2.54
N GLY A 91 -10.30 14.61 -1.41
CA GLY A 91 -9.17 13.70 -1.17
C GLY A 91 -9.11 12.54 -2.18
N MET A 92 -10.27 11.96 -2.54
CA MET A 92 -10.33 10.92 -3.57
C MET A 92 -9.84 11.43 -4.94
N LEU A 93 -10.26 12.63 -5.35
CA LEU A 93 -9.78 13.26 -6.59
C LEU A 93 -8.28 13.54 -6.53
N ALA A 94 -7.75 13.95 -5.37
CA ALA A 94 -6.32 14.15 -5.19
C ALA A 94 -5.53 12.83 -5.32
N THR A 95 -6.11 11.67 -4.93
CA THR A 95 -5.46 10.38 -5.21
C THR A 95 -5.41 10.07 -6.72
N VAL A 96 -6.39 10.54 -7.50
CA VAL A 96 -6.35 10.40 -8.97
C VAL A 96 -5.16 11.16 -9.55
N LEU A 97 -4.91 12.39 -9.09
CA LEU A 97 -3.73 13.18 -9.51
C LEU A 97 -2.42 12.43 -9.22
N ASN A 98 -2.25 11.93 -8.00
CA ASN A 98 -1.07 11.14 -7.65
C ASN A 98 -0.93 9.86 -8.50
N SER A 99 -2.06 9.21 -8.80
CA SER A 99 -2.08 8.00 -9.62
C SER A 99 -1.62 8.25 -11.06
N LEU A 100 -2.03 9.39 -11.64
CA LEU A 100 -1.62 9.77 -12.99
C LEU A 100 -0.13 10.13 -13.05
N ALA A 101 0.39 10.84 -12.04
CA ALA A 101 1.81 11.16 -11.97
C ALA A 101 2.67 9.90 -11.80
N LEU A 102 2.22 8.93 -10.99
CA LEU A 102 2.92 7.66 -10.83
C LEU A 102 2.82 6.80 -12.10
N GLN A 103 1.66 6.80 -12.78
CA GLN A 103 1.50 6.11 -14.07
C GLN A 103 2.49 6.64 -15.10
N ASP A 104 2.58 7.96 -15.28
CA ASP A 104 3.51 8.61 -16.20
C ASP A 104 4.96 8.18 -15.94
N ALA A 105 5.40 8.21 -14.69
CA ALA A 105 6.75 7.81 -14.30
C ALA A 105 7.04 6.31 -14.53
N LEU A 106 6.04 5.44 -14.37
CA LEU A 106 6.16 4.01 -14.64
C LEU A 106 6.21 3.73 -16.14
N GLU A 107 5.37 4.40 -16.93
CA GLU A 107 5.31 4.25 -18.39
C GLU A 107 6.56 4.83 -19.06
N ASP A 108 7.14 5.92 -18.55
CA ASP A 108 8.45 6.45 -18.96
C ASP A 108 9.59 5.42 -18.80
N ARG A 109 9.42 4.43 -17.91
CA ARG A 109 10.35 3.31 -17.67
C ARG A 109 9.97 2.03 -18.40
N GLY A 110 8.98 2.10 -19.27
CA GLY A 110 8.55 1.00 -20.14
C GLY A 110 7.59 0.01 -19.47
N ALA A 111 7.05 0.31 -18.28
CA ALA A 111 6.06 -0.54 -17.64
C ALA A 111 4.66 -0.28 -18.19
N ASP A 112 3.96 -1.33 -18.64
CA ASP A 112 2.53 -1.24 -18.96
C ASP A 112 1.73 -0.97 -17.68
N THR A 113 1.12 0.21 -17.55
CA THR A 113 0.38 0.62 -16.36
C THR A 113 -1.08 0.94 -16.66
N ARG A 114 -1.99 0.70 -15.72
CA ARG A 114 -3.40 1.08 -15.81
C ARG A 114 -3.87 1.71 -14.50
N VAL A 115 -4.47 2.89 -14.59
CA VAL A 115 -5.19 3.51 -13.48
C VAL A 115 -6.65 3.09 -13.53
N LEU A 116 -7.14 2.51 -12.42
CA LEU A 116 -8.53 2.11 -12.24
C LEU A 116 -9.14 2.93 -11.11
N SER A 117 -10.12 3.76 -11.42
CA SER A 117 -10.72 4.70 -10.47
C SER A 117 -12.06 4.20 -9.93
N ALA A 118 -12.26 4.34 -8.61
CA ALA A 118 -13.53 4.06 -7.96
C ALA A 118 -14.58 5.17 -8.19
N LEU A 119 -14.15 6.39 -8.57
CA LEU A 119 -15.02 7.45 -9.09
C LEU A 119 -14.93 7.48 -10.61
N GLU A 120 -16.04 7.79 -11.29
CA GLU A 120 -16.03 7.91 -12.75
C GLU A 120 -15.29 9.17 -13.19
N VAL A 121 -14.14 9.00 -13.80
CA VAL A 121 -13.28 10.02 -14.43
C VAL A 121 -12.78 9.49 -15.77
N LYS A 122 -13.72 9.14 -16.65
CA LYS A 122 -13.52 8.32 -17.86
C LYS A 122 -12.46 8.84 -18.83
N GLU A 123 -12.20 10.14 -18.81
CA GLU A 123 -11.23 10.80 -19.68
C GLU A 123 -9.78 10.48 -19.29
N VAL A 124 -9.53 10.08 -18.03
CA VAL A 124 -8.17 9.93 -17.49
C VAL A 124 -7.89 8.58 -16.83
N ALA A 125 -8.95 7.83 -16.44
CA ALA A 125 -8.79 6.53 -15.78
C ALA A 125 -9.92 5.56 -16.17
N GLU A 126 -9.61 4.27 -16.17
CA GLU A 126 -10.63 3.24 -16.37
C GLU A 126 -11.56 3.14 -15.13
N PRO A 127 -12.87 2.90 -15.29
CA PRO A 127 -13.72 2.55 -14.17
C PRO A 127 -13.24 1.27 -13.49
N TYR A 128 -13.18 1.29 -12.15
CA TYR A 128 -12.79 0.11 -11.40
C TYR A 128 -13.82 -1.02 -11.56
N ILE A 129 -13.37 -2.14 -12.10
CA ILE A 129 -14.10 -3.41 -12.16
C ILE A 129 -13.13 -4.51 -11.71
N ARG A 130 -13.47 -5.24 -10.63
CA ARG A 130 -12.61 -6.27 -10.03
C ARG A 130 -11.99 -7.23 -11.06
N ARG A 131 -12.80 -7.80 -11.94
CA ARG A 131 -12.32 -8.76 -12.96
C ARG A 131 -11.38 -8.11 -13.98
N ARG A 132 -11.55 -6.83 -14.28
CA ARG A 132 -10.67 -6.08 -15.16
C ARG A 132 -9.31 -5.85 -14.50
N ALA A 133 -9.31 -5.47 -13.22
CA ALA A 133 -8.08 -5.32 -12.44
C ALA A 133 -7.26 -6.62 -12.43
N ILE A 134 -7.89 -7.75 -12.10
CA ILE A 134 -7.24 -9.07 -12.12
C ILE A 134 -6.69 -9.38 -13.52
N ARG A 135 -7.46 -9.11 -14.57
CA ARG A 135 -7.02 -9.37 -15.95
C ARG A 135 -5.82 -8.50 -16.38
N HIS A 136 -5.72 -7.28 -15.88
CA HIS A 136 -4.53 -6.44 -16.11
C HIS A 136 -3.31 -7.02 -15.40
N LEU A 137 -3.43 -7.40 -14.13
CA LEU A 137 -2.36 -8.02 -13.35
C LEU A 137 -1.85 -9.31 -14.00
N GLU A 138 -2.76 -10.20 -14.41
CA GLU A 138 -2.43 -11.45 -15.12
C GLU A 138 -1.70 -11.23 -16.47
N LYS A 139 -1.84 -10.05 -17.07
CA LYS A 139 -1.10 -9.64 -18.26
C LYS A 139 0.25 -8.98 -17.94
N GLY A 140 0.68 -9.01 -16.69
CA GLY A 140 1.90 -8.38 -16.23
C GLY A 140 1.84 -6.85 -16.18
N ARG A 141 0.65 -6.25 -16.19
CA ARG A 141 0.49 -4.80 -16.05
C ARG A 141 0.49 -4.38 -14.59
N ILE A 142 1.08 -3.24 -14.29
CA ILE A 142 0.92 -2.57 -13.00
C ILE A 142 -0.48 -1.94 -12.96
N VAL A 143 -1.20 -2.12 -11.85
CA VAL A 143 -2.53 -1.54 -11.66
C VAL A 143 -2.51 -0.56 -10.50
N ILE A 144 -2.85 0.70 -10.76
CA ILE A 144 -2.98 1.73 -9.73
C ILE A 144 -4.47 1.94 -9.43
N PHE A 145 -4.86 1.75 -8.18
CA PHE A 145 -6.23 1.94 -7.70
C PHE A 145 -6.40 3.35 -7.17
N ALA A 146 -7.11 4.18 -7.92
CA ALA A 146 -7.38 5.57 -7.59
C ALA A 146 -8.78 5.76 -6.95
N ALA A 147 -8.99 6.93 -6.35
CA ALA A 147 -10.22 7.33 -5.68
C ALA A 147 -10.63 6.45 -4.49
N GLY A 148 -9.66 5.79 -3.84
CA GLY A 148 -9.89 5.04 -2.62
C GLY A 148 -10.93 3.93 -2.74
N THR A 149 -11.94 3.93 -1.85
CA THR A 149 -13.09 3.04 -1.92
C THR A 149 -14.20 3.58 -2.84
N GLY A 150 -14.16 4.84 -3.23
CA GLY A 150 -15.25 5.56 -3.88
C GLY A 150 -16.33 6.05 -2.91
N ASN A 151 -16.18 5.81 -1.61
CA ASN A 151 -17.15 6.19 -0.59
C ASN A 151 -16.49 7.09 0.47
N PRO A 152 -17.17 8.17 0.90
CA PRO A 152 -16.73 8.97 2.03
C PRO A 152 -16.59 8.15 3.32
N PHE A 153 -15.91 8.71 4.32
CA PHE A 153 -15.67 8.15 5.65
C PHE A 153 -14.66 6.99 5.70
N PHE A 154 -14.12 6.53 4.58
CA PHE A 154 -13.07 5.53 4.51
C PHE A 154 -11.73 6.15 4.13
N THR A 155 -10.66 5.62 4.69
CA THR A 155 -9.29 6.05 4.36
C THR A 155 -8.72 5.26 3.19
N THR A 156 -7.53 5.67 2.73
CA THR A 156 -6.76 4.88 1.74
C THR A 156 -6.20 3.58 2.33
N ASP A 157 -6.10 3.43 3.65
CA ASP A 157 -5.72 2.17 4.30
C ASP A 157 -6.85 1.14 4.15
N THR A 158 -8.11 1.55 4.42
CA THR A 158 -9.28 0.71 4.15
C THR A 158 -9.37 0.35 2.66
N ALA A 159 -9.10 1.31 1.76
CA ALA A 159 -9.08 1.03 0.32
C ALA A 159 -7.99 0.01 -0.03
N ALA A 160 -6.79 0.10 0.54
CA ALA A 160 -5.71 -0.86 0.31
C ALA A 160 -6.11 -2.27 0.75
N ALA A 161 -6.69 -2.42 1.95
CA ALA A 161 -7.18 -3.71 2.45
C ALA A 161 -8.26 -4.30 1.52
N LEU A 162 -9.26 -3.50 1.13
CA LEU A 162 -10.33 -3.92 0.24
C LEU A 162 -9.79 -4.36 -1.14
N ARG A 163 -8.95 -3.55 -1.78
CA ARG A 163 -8.39 -3.87 -3.10
C ARG A 163 -7.48 -5.09 -3.06
N ALA A 164 -6.66 -5.23 -2.01
CA ALA A 164 -5.82 -6.42 -1.83
C ALA A 164 -6.64 -7.71 -1.81
N LEU A 165 -7.73 -7.73 -1.06
CA LEU A 165 -8.64 -8.88 -1.01
C LEU A 165 -9.34 -9.12 -2.35
N GLU A 166 -9.84 -8.07 -2.99
CA GLU A 166 -10.54 -8.17 -4.27
C GLU A 166 -9.66 -8.74 -5.40
N ILE A 167 -8.38 -8.39 -5.41
CA ILE A 167 -7.43 -8.92 -6.40
C ILE A 167 -6.74 -10.22 -5.97
N ASN A 168 -7.05 -10.76 -4.79
CA ASN A 168 -6.39 -11.91 -4.18
C ASN A 168 -4.86 -11.69 -4.04
N ALA A 169 -4.46 -10.58 -3.46
CA ALA A 169 -3.06 -10.33 -3.12
C ALA A 169 -2.61 -11.26 -1.99
N ASP A 170 -1.35 -11.68 -2.04
CA ASP A 170 -0.72 -12.51 -1.01
C ASP A 170 -0.41 -11.68 0.25
N ALA A 171 -0.15 -10.38 0.08
CA ALA A 171 0.16 -9.44 1.16
C ALA A 171 -0.13 -7.99 0.77
N ILE A 172 -0.26 -7.14 1.81
CA ILE A 172 -0.13 -5.69 1.67
C ILE A 172 1.29 -5.30 2.07
N LEU A 173 1.98 -4.59 1.19
CA LEU A 173 3.26 -3.95 1.44
C LEU A 173 3.02 -2.48 1.73
N MET A 174 3.19 -2.07 2.98
CA MET A 174 2.99 -0.69 3.43
C MET A 174 4.34 0.01 3.56
N ALA A 175 4.76 0.69 2.51
CA ALA A 175 5.97 1.49 2.52
C ALA A 175 5.69 2.87 3.16
N LYS A 176 6.30 3.12 4.32
CA LYS A 176 6.10 4.34 5.11
C LYS A 176 7.25 5.33 4.91
N HIS A 177 6.91 6.61 4.85
CA HIS A 177 7.91 7.67 4.92
C HIS A 177 8.32 7.93 6.37
N GLY A 178 9.64 7.96 6.64
CA GLY A 178 10.20 8.39 7.92
C GLY A 178 10.05 7.43 9.11
N THR A 179 9.67 6.14 8.87
CA THR A 179 9.66 5.13 9.94
C THR A 179 10.00 3.75 9.40
N SER A 180 10.78 2.99 10.15
CA SER A 180 11.26 1.67 9.74
C SER A 180 10.24 0.55 9.91
N GLY A 181 9.12 0.81 10.58
CA GLY A 181 8.08 -0.18 10.86
C GLY A 181 7.14 0.30 11.95
N VAL A 182 6.65 -0.60 12.80
CA VAL A 182 5.74 -0.31 13.89
C VAL A 182 6.51 -0.24 15.21
N TYR A 183 6.17 0.74 16.02
CA TYR A 183 6.73 0.98 17.34
C TYR A 183 5.60 1.04 18.36
N GLU A 184 5.94 0.78 19.63
CA GLU A 184 4.97 0.88 20.74
C GLU A 184 4.40 2.29 20.88
N ASN A 185 5.25 3.32 20.74
CA ASN A 185 4.91 4.73 20.69
C ASN A 185 5.46 5.37 19.40
N ASP A 186 5.10 6.61 19.12
CA ASP A 186 5.66 7.34 17.97
C ASP A 186 7.15 7.66 18.22
N PRO A 187 8.09 7.07 17.48
CA PRO A 187 9.54 7.27 17.72
C PRO A 187 10.02 8.71 17.49
N ARG A 188 9.20 9.57 16.87
CA ARG A 188 9.49 11.00 16.71
C ARG A 188 9.21 11.79 17.98
N VAL A 189 8.37 11.25 18.87
CA VAL A 189 8.00 11.86 20.16
C VAL A 189 8.70 11.16 21.31
N ASP A 190 8.85 9.84 21.23
CA ASP A 190 9.48 8.96 22.19
C ASP A 190 10.67 8.24 21.51
N PRO A 191 11.90 8.77 21.61
CA PRO A 191 13.08 8.17 20.99
C PRO A 191 13.43 6.77 21.52
N ASP A 192 12.93 6.40 22.70
CA ASP A 192 13.15 5.10 23.34
C ASP A 192 12.01 4.11 23.03
N ALA A 193 11.08 4.48 22.15
CA ALA A 193 9.96 3.62 21.76
C ALA A 193 10.45 2.27 21.21
N GLU A 194 9.94 1.18 21.78
CA GLU A 194 10.30 -0.17 21.36
C GLU A 194 9.82 -0.47 19.95
N PHE A 195 10.74 -0.98 19.12
CA PHE A 195 10.43 -1.47 17.78
C PHE A 195 9.79 -2.86 17.86
N LEU A 196 8.71 -3.07 17.13
CA LEU A 196 7.92 -4.31 17.13
C LEU A 196 8.10 -5.04 15.79
N PRO A 197 9.01 -6.04 15.68
CA PRO A 197 9.29 -6.71 14.42
C PRO A 197 8.16 -7.61 13.93
N GLU A 198 7.38 -8.15 14.85
CA GLU A 198 6.24 -9.03 14.56
C GLU A 198 5.07 -8.66 15.46
N LEU A 199 3.86 -8.68 14.92
CA LEU A 199 2.60 -8.42 15.62
C LEU A 199 1.49 -9.29 15.06
N THR A 200 0.52 -9.62 15.90
CA THR A 200 -0.77 -10.07 15.40
C THR A 200 -1.66 -8.88 15.05
N HIS A 201 -2.59 -9.06 14.11
CA HIS A 201 -3.61 -8.03 13.83
C HIS A 201 -4.39 -7.66 15.09
N ARG A 202 -4.69 -8.64 15.96
CA ARG A 202 -5.38 -8.43 17.23
C ARG A 202 -4.58 -7.53 18.17
N GLU A 203 -3.30 -7.81 18.37
CA GLU A 203 -2.42 -6.97 19.19
C GLU A 203 -2.35 -5.54 18.65
N ALA A 204 -2.23 -5.37 17.34
CA ALA A 204 -2.20 -4.05 16.73
C ALA A 204 -3.48 -3.25 17.01
N ILE A 205 -4.66 -3.91 16.99
CA ILE A 205 -5.96 -3.30 17.30
C ILE A 205 -6.09 -3.03 18.81
N GLU A 206 -5.83 -4.01 19.67
CA GLU A 206 -6.02 -3.92 21.13
C GLU A 206 -5.08 -2.87 21.75
N ARG A 207 -3.85 -2.76 21.25
CA ARG A 207 -2.86 -1.76 21.69
C ARG A 207 -3.04 -0.39 21.03
N GLY A 208 -3.98 -0.25 20.08
CA GLY A 208 -4.24 1.01 19.37
C GLY A 208 -3.05 1.53 18.58
N LEU A 209 -2.21 0.63 18.03
CA LEU A 209 -1.00 1.01 17.31
C LEU A 209 -1.33 1.73 15.99
N LYS A 210 -0.62 2.83 15.71
CA LYS A 210 -0.84 3.67 14.53
C LYS A 210 -0.22 3.08 13.25
N VAL A 211 -0.65 1.88 12.88
CA VAL A 211 -0.22 1.21 11.65
C VAL A 211 -1.08 1.67 10.48
N MET A 212 -2.35 1.35 10.54
CA MET A 212 -3.43 1.73 9.63
C MET A 212 -4.72 1.89 10.45
N ASP A 213 -5.80 2.34 9.82
CA ASP A 213 -7.07 2.47 10.52
C ASP A 213 -7.63 1.10 10.98
N THR A 214 -8.43 1.11 12.05
CA THR A 214 -8.96 -0.12 12.65
C THR A 214 -9.85 -0.91 11.69
N THR A 215 -10.57 -0.24 10.78
CA THR A 215 -11.40 -0.90 9.75
C THR A 215 -10.53 -1.73 8.82
N ALA A 216 -9.40 -1.17 8.37
CA ALA A 216 -8.44 -1.86 7.51
C ALA A 216 -7.80 -3.05 8.25
N LEU A 217 -7.36 -2.87 9.50
CA LEU A 217 -6.78 -3.95 10.32
C LEU A 217 -7.79 -5.08 10.54
N SER A 218 -9.05 -4.77 10.87
CA SER A 218 -10.10 -5.77 11.06
C SER A 218 -10.38 -6.55 9.78
N LEU A 219 -10.43 -5.86 8.64
CA LEU A 219 -10.65 -6.49 7.34
C LEU A 219 -9.50 -7.45 6.98
N CYS A 220 -8.25 -7.06 7.24
CA CYS A 220 -7.08 -7.93 7.05
C CYS A 220 -7.10 -9.11 8.01
N MET A 221 -7.44 -8.91 9.29
CA MET A 221 -7.54 -9.96 10.31
C MET A 221 -8.57 -11.03 9.94
N ASP A 222 -9.78 -10.63 9.56
CA ASP A 222 -10.87 -11.54 9.22
C ASP A 222 -10.56 -12.41 8.00
N ASN A 223 -9.70 -11.92 7.11
CA ASN A 223 -9.31 -12.61 5.87
C ASN A 223 -7.88 -13.19 5.91
N ASN A 224 -7.20 -13.14 7.04
CA ASN A 224 -5.82 -13.60 7.22
C ASN A 224 -4.83 -12.99 6.18
N LEU A 225 -5.01 -11.72 5.84
CA LEU A 225 -4.15 -11.01 4.90
C LEU A 225 -2.97 -10.37 5.64
N PRO A 226 -1.73 -10.81 5.44
CA PRO A 226 -0.57 -10.24 6.12
C PRO A 226 -0.24 -8.84 5.61
N ILE A 227 0.31 -8.02 6.53
CA ILE A 227 0.74 -6.65 6.25
C ILE A 227 2.22 -6.54 6.60
N TYR A 228 3.02 -6.05 5.66
CA TYR A 228 4.45 -5.77 5.84
C TYR A 228 4.62 -4.26 5.91
N VAL A 229 5.09 -3.74 7.04
CA VAL A 229 5.29 -2.30 7.28
C VAL A 229 6.78 -2.02 7.35
N PHE A 230 7.30 -1.18 6.44
CA PHE A 230 8.72 -0.88 6.35
C PHE A 230 8.97 0.55 5.85
N ALA A 231 10.21 1.03 6.01
CA ALA A 231 10.60 2.33 5.47
C ALA A 231 10.62 2.31 3.96
N LEU A 232 10.03 3.33 3.33
CA LEU A 232 10.25 3.62 1.92
C LEU A 232 11.68 4.20 1.80
N ALA A 233 12.62 3.34 1.43
CA ALA A 233 14.01 3.65 1.19
C ALA A 233 14.52 2.76 0.06
N ASP A 234 15.60 3.19 -0.61
CA ASP A 234 16.11 2.54 -1.80
C ASP A 234 16.29 1.02 -1.64
N GLY A 235 15.61 0.27 -2.49
CA GLY A 235 15.67 -1.18 -2.56
C GLY A 235 14.83 -1.94 -1.53
N ASN A 236 14.14 -1.27 -0.59
CA ASN A 236 13.40 -1.98 0.46
C ASN A 236 12.18 -2.74 -0.06
N ILE A 237 11.50 -2.26 -1.08
CA ILE A 237 10.38 -3.01 -1.69
C ILE A 237 10.91 -4.33 -2.27
N ARG A 238 12.02 -4.30 -3.01
CA ARG A 238 12.68 -5.48 -3.58
C ARG A 238 13.15 -6.47 -2.50
N ARG A 239 13.72 -5.96 -1.41
CA ARG A 239 14.19 -6.79 -0.28
C ARG A 239 13.03 -7.53 0.40
N VAL A 240 11.89 -6.86 0.63
CA VAL A 240 10.67 -7.52 1.15
C VAL A 240 10.16 -8.56 0.16
N ILE A 241 10.14 -8.26 -1.14
CA ILE A 241 9.75 -9.21 -2.20
C ILE A 241 10.68 -10.44 -2.23
N ALA A 242 11.98 -10.25 -1.99
CA ALA A 242 12.94 -11.36 -1.86
C ALA A 242 12.81 -12.14 -0.52
N GLY A 243 11.88 -11.73 0.36
CA GLY A 243 11.63 -12.41 1.64
C GLY A 243 12.54 -11.96 2.77
N GLU A 244 13.27 -10.86 2.64
CA GLU A 244 14.02 -10.32 3.78
C GLU A 244 13.08 -9.84 4.86
N ARG A 245 13.43 -10.10 6.13
CA ARG A 245 12.67 -9.62 7.29
C ARG A 245 13.12 -8.22 7.67
N ILE A 246 12.58 -7.23 6.98
CA ILE A 246 12.78 -5.81 7.29
C ILE A 246 11.45 -5.19 7.73
N GLY A 247 11.52 -4.29 8.68
CA GLY A 247 10.31 -3.66 9.21
C GLY A 247 9.50 -4.58 10.12
N THR A 248 8.19 -4.42 10.12
CA THR A 248 7.24 -5.16 10.95
C THR A 248 6.34 -6.03 10.09
N ILE A 249 6.12 -7.27 10.52
CA ILE A 249 5.14 -8.18 9.90
C ILE A 249 3.93 -8.26 10.83
N ILE A 250 2.73 -7.99 10.29
CA ILE A 250 1.46 -8.14 11.00
C ILE A 250 0.69 -9.27 10.34
N SER A 251 0.35 -10.29 11.11
CA SER A 251 -0.33 -11.48 10.59
C SER A 251 -1.33 -12.04 11.58
N THR A 252 -2.17 -12.95 11.14
CA THR A 252 -3.01 -13.76 12.04
C THR A 252 -2.28 -15.07 12.31
N PRO A 253 -2.07 -15.49 13.57
CA PRO A 253 -1.47 -16.79 13.87
C PRO A 253 -2.26 -17.90 13.19
N ALA A 254 -1.54 -18.92 12.68
CA ALA A 254 -2.21 -20.13 12.22
C ALA A 254 -3.05 -20.69 13.39
N LYS A 255 -4.32 -21.03 13.12
CA LYS A 255 -5.13 -21.71 14.15
C LYS A 255 -4.42 -23.02 14.45
N GLU A 256 -4.00 -23.21 15.71
CA GLU A 256 -3.62 -24.53 16.17
C GLU A 256 -4.83 -25.46 15.94
N GLU A 257 -4.68 -26.43 15.05
CA GLU A 257 -5.67 -27.48 14.88
C GLU A 257 -5.78 -28.22 16.25
N ARG A 258 -6.94 -28.05 16.87
CA ARG A 258 -7.28 -28.78 18.11
C ARG A 258 -7.83 -30.15 17.76
#